data_0b78062ba4ab268c3279895a846186c4
#
_entry.id   0b78062ba4ab268c3279895a846186c4
#
_cell.length_a   1.000
_cell.length_b   1.000
_cell.length_c   1.000
_cell.angle_alpha   90.00
_cell.angle_beta   90.00
_cell.angle_gamma   90.00
#
_symmetry.space_group_name_H-M   'P 1'
#
loop_
_entity.id
_entity.type
_entity.pdbx_description
1 polymer ?
#
loop_
_entity_poly.entity_id
_entity_poly.type
_entity_poly.pdbx_seq_one_letter_code
_entity_poly.pdbx_strand_id
1 'polypeptide(L)'
;NLVHSMYRRAKGRMKVKSLYVGIGTKMSDIRQLHLSYQRALSAVALARLFEKNIMCFDEMGIYQILFSIQDQKILSDMYHHLLDVLIRYDQKHHGELEKTLYYYLKYEGSPQKIAKNMYTHRNTVNYRIEKIKKLLNNDLDTFEDKFPYMMAFYIAKMMK
;
A
#
# COMPACT_ATOMS: atom_id res chain seq x y z
N ASN A 1 -17.82 -21.84 4.00
CA ASN A 1 -18.08 -20.68 3.16
C ASN A 1 -18.01 -21.11 1.67
N LEU A 2 -19.08 -20.85 0.90
CA LEU A 2 -19.26 -21.29 -0.49
C LEU A 2 -18.06 -20.90 -1.37
N VAL A 3 -17.59 -19.66 -1.28
CA VAL A 3 -16.48 -19.13 -2.09
C VAL A 3 -15.18 -19.91 -1.87
N HIS A 4 -14.85 -20.25 -0.63
CA HIS A 4 -13.66 -21.06 -0.32
C HIS A 4 -13.76 -22.50 -0.87
N SER A 5 -14.98 -23.06 -0.88
CA SER A 5 -15.22 -24.38 -1.49
C SER A 5 -15.03 -24.33 -2.99
N MET A 6 -15.62 -23.31 -3.66
CA MET A 6 -15.45 -23.08 -5.10
C MET A 6 -13.98 -22.85 -5.48
N TYR A 7 -13.26 -22.00 -4.72
CA TYR A 7 -11.84 -21.76 -4.90
C TYR A 7 -11.02 -23.05 -4.88
N ARG A 8 -11.20 -23.89 -3.84
CA ARG A 8 -10.47 -25.16 -3.70
C ARG A 8 -10.74 -26.11 -4.87
N ARG A 9 -11.99 -26.23 -5.31
CA ARG A 9 -12.38 -27.06 -6.47
C ARG A 9 -11.77 -26.54 -7.77
N ALA A 10 -11.82 -25.22 -8.01
CA ALA A 10 -11.23 -24.60 -9.19
C ALA A 10 -9.72 -24.80 -9.23
N LYS A 11 -9.01 -24.51 -8.13
CA LYS A 11 -7.55 -24.66 -8.01
C LYS A 11 -7.11 -26.11 -8.27
N GLY A 12 -7.85 -27.09 -7.73
CA GLY A 12 -7.54 -28.50 -7.94
C GLY A 12 -7.73 -28.98 -9.39
N ARG A 13 -8.71 -28.41 -10.12
CA ARG A 13 -9.00 -28.78 -11.52
C ARG A 13 -8.10 -28.09 -12.54
N MET A 14 -7.76 -26.79 -12.31
CA MET A 14 -7.10 -25.96 -13.30
C MET A 14 -5.58 -26.15 -13.35
N LYS A 15 -4.95 -26.88 -12.44
CA LYS A 15 -3.48 -27.10 -12.36
C LYS A 15 -2.67 -25.79 -12.51
N VAL A 16 -3.19 -24.66 -12.04
CA VAL A 16 -2.54 -23.34 -12.12
C VAL A 16 -1.68 -23.08 -10.89
N LYS A 17 -0.56 -22.36 -11.09
CA LYS A 17 0.34 -21.98 -9.97
C LYS A 17 -0.36 -21.06 -8.97
N SER A 18 -1.13 -20.09 -9.47
CA SER A 18 -1.87 -19.14 -8.64
C SER A 18 -3.26 -18.90 -9.21
N LEU A 19 -4.23 -18.77 -8.31
CA LEU A 19 -5.61 -18.42 -8.62
C LEU A 19 -6.02 -17.34 -7.63
N TYR A 20 -6.55 -16.22 -8.16
CA TYR A 20 -7.02 -15.11 -7.34
C TYR A 20 -8.51 -14.91 -7.55
N VAL A 21 -9.24 -14.66 -6.48
CA VAL A 21 -10.68 -14.43 -6.48
C VAL A 21 -10.98 -13.12 -5.80
N GLY A 22 -11.69 -12.24 -6.49
CA GLY A 22 -12.25 -11.02 -5.92
C GLY A 22 -13.75 -11.17 -5.69
N ILE A 23 -14.22 -10.66 -4.57
CA ILE A 23 -15.63 -10.62 -4.22
C ILE A 23 -16.05 -9.16 -4.18
N GLY A 24 -17.02 -8.79 -5.02
CA GLY A 24 -17.68 -7.48 -4.97
C GLY A 24 -18.61 -7.33 -3.79
N THR A 25 -19.31 -6.21 -3.73
CA THR A 25 -20.30 -5.95 -2.69
C THR A 25 -21.67 -6.55 -3.03
N LYS A 26 -22.42 -6.92 -1.99
CA LYS A 26 -23.81 -7.34 -2.13
C LYS A 26 -24.66 -6.16 -2.63
N MET A 27 -25.44 -6.38 -3.67
CA MET A 27 -26.36 -5.40 -4.23
C MET A 27 -27.82 -5.88 -4.03
N SER A 28 -28.69 -4.94 -3.72
CA SER A 28 -30.15 -5.19 -3.63
C SER A 28 -30.86 -4.92 -4.95
N ASP A 29 -30.25 -4.10 -5.84
CA ASP A 29 -30.81 -3.72 -7.13
C ASP A 29 -29.96 -4.31 -8.26
N ILE A 30 -30.60 -5.06 -9.15
CA ILE A 30 -29.96 -5.68 -10.31
C ILE A 30 -29.30 -4.65 -11.24
N ARG A 31 -29.83 -3.43 -11.31
CA ARG A 31 -29.25 -2.32 -12.09
C ARG A 31 -27.86 -1.91 -11.62
N GLN A 32 -27.50 -2.20 -10.39
CA GLN A 32 -26.20 -1.92 -9.78
C GLN A 32 -25.21 -3.08 -9.89
N LEU A 33 -25.57 -4.17 -10.56
CA LEU A 33 -24.71 -5.35 -10.67
C LEU A 33 -23.34 -5.03 -11.29
N HIS A 34 -23.32 -4.07 -12.23
CA HIS A 34 -22.08 -3.59 -12.84
C HIS A 34 -21.10 -2.99 -11.81
N LEU A 35 -21.59 -2.31 -10.77
CA LEU A 35 -20.76 -1.78 -9.68
C LEU A 35 -20.15 -2.90 -8.84
N SER A 36 -20.95 -3.92 -8.53
CA SER A 36 -20.42 -5.09 -7.81
C SER A 36 -19.33 -5.80 -8.62
N TYR A 37 -19.53 -5.91 -9.94
CA TYR A 37 -18.52 -6.48 -10.83
C TYR A 37 -17.22 -5.65 -10.85
N GLN A 38 -17.31 -4.33 -11.01
CA GLN A 38 -16.14 -3.44 -10.95
C GLN A 38 -15.39 -3.56 -9.61
N ARG A 39 -16.12 -3.61 -8.50
CA ARG A 39 -15.56 -3.82 -7.17
C ARG A 39 -14.88 -5.18 -7.02
N ALA A 40 -15.45 -6.23 -7.61
CA ALA A 40 -14.81 -7.54 -7.66
C ALA A 40 -13.49 -7.52 -8.46
N LEU A 41 -13.44 -6.79 -9.58
CA LEU A 41 -12.20 -6.62 -10.36
C LEU A 41 -11.11 -5.90 -9.55
N SER A 42 -11.47 -4.83 -8.82
CA SER A 42 -10.54 -4.14 -7.91
C SER A 42 -10.02 -5.08 -6.81
N ALA A 43 -10.90 -5.91 -6.26
CA ALA A 43 -10.54 -6.90 -5.26
C ALA A 43 -9.59 -7.98 -5.82
N VAL A 44 -9.78 -8.44 -7.07
CA VAL A 44 -8.83 -9.35 -7.76
C VAL A 44 -7.47 -8.68 -7.94
N ALA A 45 -7.44 -7.42 -8.38
CA ALA A 45 -6.19 -6.69 -8.57
C ALA A 45 -5.41 -6.58 -7.24
N LEU A 46 -6.08 -6.21 -6.15
CA LEU A 46 -5.48 -6.15 -4.83
C LEU A 46 -5.06 -7.53 -4.31
N ALA A 47 -5.86 -8.57 -4.56
CA ALA A 47 -5.54 -9.95 -4.20
C ALA A 47 -4.21 -10.40 -4.83
N ARG A 48 -3.97 -10.07 -6.11
CA ARG A 48 -2.71 -10.33 -6.81
C ARG A 48 -1.55 -9.58 -6.17
N LEU A 49 -1.74 -8.29 -5.91
CA LEU A 49 -0.71 -7.43 -5.35
C LEU A 49 -0.23 -7.90 -3.97
N PHE A 50 -1.14 -8.42 -3.14
CA PHE A 50 -0.84 -8.93 -1.80
C PHE A 50 -0.68 -10.45 -1.73
N GLU A 51 -0.69 -11.13 -2.86
CA GLU A 51 -0.59 -12.60 -2.95
C GLU A 51 -1.65 -13.33 -2.11
N LYS A 52 -2.82 -12.69 -1.92
CA LYS A 52 -3.97 -13.27 -1.22
C LYS A 52 -4.86 -14.01 -2.21
N ASN A 53 -5.15 -15.26 -1.92
CA ASN A 53 -5.99 -16.08 -2.81
C ASN A 53 -7.41 -15.54 -3.01
N ILE A 54 -8.00 -14.98 -1.97
CA ILE A 54 -9.37 -14.43 -1.97
C ILE A 54 -9.34 -13.07 -1.30
N MET A 55 -9.99 -12.08 -1.89
CA MET A 55 -10.14 -10.73 -1.37
C MET A 55 -11.59 -10.28 -1.53
N CYS A 56 -12.19 -9.77 -0.45
CA CYS A 56 -13.47 -9.08 -0.51
C CYS A 56 -13.24 -7.58 -0.68
N PHE A 57 -14.05 -6.92 -1.50
CA PHE A 57 -13.97 -5.48 -1.69
C PHE A 57 -14.09 -4.73 -0.35
N ASP A 58 -15.02 -5.17 0.52
CA ASP A 58 -15.27 -4.53 1.82
C ASP A 58 -14.06 -4.65 2.79
N GLU A 59 -13.13 -5.57 2.52
CA GLU A 59 -11.90 -5.77 3.30
C GLU A 59 -10.70 -4.98 2.76
N MET A 60 -10.85 -4.26 1.66
CA MET A 60 -9.74 -3.56 1.00
C MET A 60 -9.28 -2.29 1.76
N GLY A 61 -10.07 -1.79 2.73
CA GLY A 61 -9.73 -0.58 3.48
C GLY A 61 -9.53 0.62 2.55
N ILE A 62 -8.44 1.36 2.73
CA ILE A 62 -8.13 2.56 1.92
C ILE A 62 -8.02 2.26 0.41
N TYR A 63 -7.69 1.04 0.03
CA TYR A 63 -7.59 0.68 -1.39
C TYR A 63 -8.93 0.72 -2.11
N GLN A 64 -10.08 0.67 -1.42
CA GLN A 64 -11.38 0.91 -2.05
C GLN A 64 -11.43 2.28 -2.73
N ILE A 65 -10.91 3.31 -2.04
CA ILE A 65 -10.85 4.68 -2.55
C ILE A 65 -9.80 4.78 -3.66
N LEU A 66 -8.59 4.28 -3.41
CA LEU A 66 -7.49 4.37 -4.39
C LEU A 66 -7.82 3.68 -5.71
N PHE A 67 -8.49 2.52 -5.69
CA PHE A 67 -8.93 1.83 -6.91
C PHE A 67 -10.15 2.49 -7.57
N SER A 68 -10.89 3.36 -6.89
CA SER A 68 -12.01 4.11 -7.50
C SER A 68 -11.55 5.33 -8.29
N ILE A 69 -10.30 5.78 -8.11
CA ILE A 69 -9.73 6.90 -8.85
C ILE A 69 -9.43 6.44 -10.29
N GLN A 70 -10.14 7.02 -11.25
CA GLN A 70 -9.98 6.66 -12.66
C GLN A 70 -8.67 7.18 -13.26
N ASP A 71 -8.29 8.40 -12.91
CA ASP A 71 -7.01 8.98 -13.35
C ASP A 71 -5.86 8.52 -12.45
N GLN A 72 -5.23 7.42 -12.85
CA GLN A 72 -4.09 6.87 -12.11
C GLN A 72 -2.87 7.81 -12.10
N LYS A 73 -2.82 8.79 -13.01
CA LYS A 73 -1.73 9.76 -13.04
C LYS A 73 -1.73 10.63 -11.80
N ILE A 74 -2.90 11.01 -11.28
CA ILE A 74 -3.03 11.78 -10.03
C ILE A 74 -2.32 11.06 -8.88
N LEU A 75 -2.47 9.73 -8.78
CA LEU A 75 -1.81 8.94 -7.74
C LEU A 75 -0.28 8.92 -7.92
N SER A 76 0.17 8.72 -9.16
CA SER A 76 1.59 8.74 -9.49
C SER A 76 2.22 10.11 -9.20
N ASP A 77 1.56 11.18 -9.61
CA ASP A 77 2.03 12.55 -9.40
C ASP A 77 2.11 12.87 -7.89
N MET A 78 1.12 12.45 -7.10
CA MET A 78 1.14 12.58 -5.64
C MET A 78 2.31 11.83 -5.00
N TYR A 79 2.55 10.58 -5.40
CA TYR A 79 3.67 9.78 -4.92
C TYR A 79 5.02 10.48 -5.19
N HIS A 80 5.24 10.90 -6.43
CA HIS A 80 6.47 11.57 -6.81
C HIS A 80 6.63 12.92 -6.12
N HIS A 81 5.57 13.73 -6.04
CA HIS A 81 5.62 15.03 -5.34
C HIS A 81 6.08 14.88 -3.88
N LEU A 82 5.62 13.85 -3.18
CA LEU A 82 5.89 13.65 -1.76
C LEU A 82 7.23 12.96 -1.49
N LEU A 83 7.67 12.02 -2.33
CA LEU A 83 8.79 11.14 -2.00
C LEU A 83 10.03 11.31 -2.88
N ASP A 84 9.94 11.99 -4.03
CA ASP A 84 11.07 12.13 -4.97
C ASP A 84 12.32 12.72 -4.33
N VAL A 85 12.17 13.65 -3.39
CA VAL A 85 13.32 14.26 -2.72
C VAL A 85 14.13 13.21 -1.94
N LEU A 86 13.45 12.27 -1.29
CA LEU A 86 14.11 11.18 -0.57
C LEU A 86 14.65 10.13 -1.52
N ILE A 87 13.90 9.77 -2.55
CA ILE A 87 14.29 8.79 -3.57
C ILE A 87 15.59 9.26 -4.29
N ARG A 88 15.61 10.52 -4.72
CA ARG A 88 16.83 11.10 -5.37
C ARG A 88 18.01 11.18 -4.41
N TYR A 89 17.75 11.51 -3.14
CA TYR A 89 18.82 11.48 -2.13
C TYR A 89 19.38 10.07 -1.98
N ASP A 90 18.51 9.06 -1.84
CA ASP A 90 18.94 7.67 -1.67
C ASP A 90 19.70 7.15 -2.87
N GLN A 91 19.27 7.47 -4.09
CA GLN A 91 20.01 7.14 -5.33
C GLN A 91 21.39 7.74 -5.37
N LYS A 92 21.53 9.03 -4.98
CA LYS A 92 22.81 9.75 -5.01
C LYS A 92 23.79 9.30 -3.92
N HIS A 93 23.28 8.94 -2.74
CA HIS A 93 24.10 8.70 -1.56
C HIS A 93 24.07 7.25 -1.08
N HIS A 94 23.46 6.32 -1.87
CA HIS A 94 23.22 4.93 -1.46
C HIS A 94 22.57 4.84 -0.09
N GLY A 95 21.58 5.75 0.16
CA GLY A 95 20.86 5.88 1.41
C GLY A 95 19.66 4.95 1.51
N GLU A 96 18.97 5.03 2.63
CA GLU A 96 17.71 4.30 2.88
C GLU A 96 16.70 5.22 3.58
N LEU A 97 16.60 6.49 3.17
CA LEU A 97 15.71 7.46 3.81
C LEU A 97 14.25 7.15 3.53
N GLU A 98 13.89 6.81 2.28
CA GLU A 98 12.52 6.41 1.93
C GLU A 98 12.07 5.22 2.80
N LYS A 99 12.90 4.18 2.89
CA LYS A 99 12.63 3.01 3.72
C LYS A 99 12.55 3.35 5.22
N THR A 100 13.41 4.26 5.68
CA THR A 100 13.39 4.74 7.06
C THR A 100 12.09 5.48 7.36
N LEU A 101 11.63 6.35 6.46
CA LEU A 101 10.34 7.05 6.60
C LEU A 101 9.17 6.06 6.67
N TYR A 102 9.15 5.04 5.79
CA TYR A 102 8.12 3.99 5.86
C TYR A 102 8.05 3.33 7.23
N TYR A 103 9.19 2.94 7.80
CA TYR A 103 9.24 2.32 9.12
C TYR A 103 8.94 3.32 10.25
N TYR A 104 9.33 4.60 10.08
CA TYR A 104 8.98 5.67 11.03
C TYR A 104 7.46 5.81 11.16
N LEU A 105 6.76 5.88 10.04
CA LEU A 105 5.29 5.95 10.03
C LEU A 105 4.65 4.67 10.58
N LYS A 106 5.19 3.51 10.19
CA LYS A 106 4.66 2.19 10.61
C LYS A 106 4.80 1.92 12.10
N TYR A 107 5.87 2.39 12.72
CA TYR A 107 6.20 2.12 14.13
C TYR A 107 6.08 3.37 15.02
N GLU A 108 5.28 4.36 14.58
CA GLU A 108 4.96 5.56 15.37
C GLU A 108 6.21 6.26 15.91
N GLY A 109 7.23 6.36 15.07
CA GLY A 109 8.48 7.04 15.39
C GLY A 109 9.42 6.30 16.36
N SER A 110 9.15 5.05 16.75
CA SER A 110 9.99 4.30 17.68
C SER A 110 11.36 3.91 17.08
N PRO A 111 12.49 4.58 17.49
CA PRO A 111 13.80 4.29 16.87
C PRO A 111 14.27 2.86 17.10
N GLN A 112 13.90 2.24 18.23
CA GLN A 112 14.28 0.88 18.56
C GLN A 112 13.61 -0.13 17.62
N LYS A 113 12.29 0.03 17.36
CA LYS A 113 11.55 -0.84 16.43
C LYS A 113 12.04 -0.66 15.01
N ILE A 114 12.34 0.57 14.59
CA ILE A 114 12.89 0.88 13.27
C ILE A 114 14.27 0.23 13.11
N ALA A 115 15.17 0.46 14.05
CA ALA A 115 16.53 -0.09 14.05
C ALA A 115 16.54 -1.61 13.93
N LYS A 116 15.69 -2.29 14.71
CA LYS A 116 15.52 -3.76 14.65
C LYS A 116 15.09 -4.23 13.25
N ASN A 117 14.13 -3.56 12.62
CA ASN A 117 13.59 -3.96 11.33
C ASN A 117 14.47 -3.58 10.14
N MET A 118 15.38 -2.61 10.32
CA MET A 118 16.35 -2.20 9.32
C MET A 118 17.75 -2.80 9.53
N TYR A 119 17.91 -3.64 10.56
CA TYR A 119 19.21 -4.23 10.93
C TYR A 119 20.31 -3.17 11.09
N THR A 120 19.99 -2.06 11.77
CA THR A 120 20.92 -0.93 11.96
C THR A 120 20.91 -0.43 13.41
N HIS A 121 21.81 0.49 13.75
CA HIS A 121 21.87 1.07 15.09
C HIS A 121 20.86 2.22 15.24
N ARG A 122 20.28 2.38 16.45
CA ARG A 122 19.32 3.45 16.74
C ARG A 122 19.83 4.86 16.44
N ASN A 123 21.13 5.10 16.61
CA ASN A 123 21.73 6.40 16.31
C ASN A 123 21.68 6.72 14.82
N THR A 124 21.91 5.71 13.96
CA THR A 124 21.76 5.83 12.52
C THR A 124 20.33 6.14 12.14
N VAL A 125 19.34 5.50 12.81
CA VAL A 125 17.92 5.79 12.61
C VAL A 125 17.61 7.24 12.97
N ASN A 126 18.03 7.71 14.15
CA ASN A 126 17.82 9.09 14.57
C ASN A 126 18.41 10.09 13.58
N TYR A 127 19.65 9.87 13.13
CA TYR A 127 20.29 10.70 12.11
C TYR A 127 19.46 10.73 10.81
N ARG A 128 18.98 9.57 10.35
CA ARG A 128 18.16 9.48 9.14
C ARG A 128 16.82 10.20 9.31
N ILE A 129 16.16 10.09 10.46
CA ILE A 129 14.90 10.79 10.75
C ILE A 129 15.11 12.31 10.69
N GLU A 130 16.15 12.83 11.35
CA GLU A 130 16.47 14.26 11.30
C GLU A 130 16.77 14.73 9.86
N LYS A 131 17.45 13.90 9.08
CA LYS A 131 17.73 14.19 7.67
C LYS A 131 16.43 14.20 6.84
N ILE A 132 15.53 13.26 7.08
CA ILE A 132 14.21 13.19 6.41
C ILE A 132 13.41 14.45 6.71
N LYS A 133 13.26 14.83 7.99
CA LYS A 133 12.54 16.04 8.41
C LYS A 133 13.06 17.29 7.70
N LYS A 134 14.40 17.44 7.62
CA LYS A 134 15.04 18.55 6.90
C LYS A 134 14.77 18.54 5.40
N LEU A 135 14.84 17.37 4.76
CA LEU A 135 14.63 17.27 3.31
C LEU A 135 13.17 17.48 2.92
N LEU A 136 12.24 17.02 3.76
CA LEU A 136 10.81 17.21 3.56
C LEU A 136 10.31 18.59 4.02
N ASN A 137 11.14 19.34 4.75
CA ASN A 137 10.75 20.58 5.45
C ASN A 137 9.47 20.36 6.27
N ASN A 138 9.43 19.24 7.01
CA ASN A 138 8.26 18.81 7.78
C ASN A 138 8.72 18.02 9.01
N ASP A 139 8.19 18.37 10.18
CA ASP A 139 8.60 17.76 11.45
C ASP A 139 7.99 16.38 11.68
N LEU A 140 6.98 15.99 10.89
CA LEU A 140 6.29 14.71 10.99
C LEU A 140 5.74 14.43 12.41
N ASP A 141 5.26 15.46 13.08
CA ASP A 141 4.80 15.36 14.47
C ASP A 141 3.29 15.09 14.54
N THR A 142 2.50 15.81 13.74
CA THR A 142 1.05 15.68 13.73
C THR A 142 0.56 14.55 12.81
N PHE A 143 -0.71 14.19 12.91
CA PHE A 143 -1.36 13.28 12.00
C PHE A 143 -1.39 13.86 10.57
N GLU A 144 -1.70 15.13 10.44
CA GLU A 144 -1.78 15.87 9.19
C GLU A 144 -0.43 15.87 8.46
N ASP A 145 0.68 15.99 9.21
CA ASP A 145 2.03 15.90 8.66
C ASP A 145 2.36 14.51 8.08
N LYS A 146 1.92 13.47 8.79
CA LYS A 146 2.26 12.07 8.46
C LYS A 146 1.36 11.47 7.39
N PHE A 147 0.08 11.85 7.40
CA PHE A 147 -0.95 11.22 6.56
C PHE A 147 -0.64 11.27 5.06
N PRO A 148 -0.17 12.39 4.46
CA PRO A 148 0.19 12.43 3.04
C PRO A 148 1.27 11.38 2.67
N TYR A 149 2.29 11.22 3.51
CA TYR A 149 3.36 10.24 3.28
C TYR A 149 2.86 8.80 3.47
N MET A 150 1.97 8.56 4.44
CA MET A 150 1.31 7.26 4.57
C MET A 150 0.54 6.91 3.30
N MET A 151 -0.23 7.86 2.76
CA MET A 151 -0.95 7.69 1.49
C MET A 151 0.00 7.40 0.33
N ALA A 152 1.13 8.12 0.24
CA ALA A 152 2.14 7.87 -0.79
C ALA A 152 2.67 6.44 -0.74
N PHE A 153 2.88 5.85 0.45
CA PHE A 153 3.30 4.44 0.57
C PHE A 153 2.19 3.45 0.21
N TYR A 154 0.91 3.77 0.44
CA TYR A 154 -0.20 2.94 -0.06
C TYR A 154 -0.26 2.97 -1.59
N ILE A 155 -0.08 4.15 -2.19
CA ILE A 155 -0.02 4.34 -3.65
C ILE A 155 1.18 3.57 -4.23
N ALA A 156 2.37 3.70 -3.64
CA ALA A 156 3.58 3.00 -4.08
C ALA A 156 3.39 1.47 -4.19
N LYS A 157 2.58 0.89 -3.31
CA LYS A 157 2.25 -0.54 -3.39
C LYS A 157 1.38 -0.89 -4.59
N MET A 158 0.53 0.04 -5.06
CA MET A 158 -0.31 -0.21 -6.24
C MET A 158 0.44 -0.05 -7.56
N MET A 159 1.56 0.70 -7.56
CA MET A 159 2.37 0.97 -8.75
C MET A 159 3.38 -0.15 -9.08
N LYS A 160 3.52 -1.14 -8.19
CA LYS A 160 4.38 -2.32 -8.39
C LYS A 160 3.66 -3.40 -9.17
#